data_b4d47bdf78167a5c542f40eddbc58156
#
_entry.id   b4d47bdf78167a5c542f40eddbc58156
#
_cell.length_a   1.000
_cell.length_b   1.000
_cell.length_c   1.000
_cell.angle_alpha   90.00
_cell.angle_beta   90.00
_cell.angle_gamma   90.00
#
_symmetry.space_group_name_H-M   'P 1'
#
loop_
_entity.id
_entity.type
_entity.pdbx_description
1 polymer ?
#
loop_
_entity_poly.entity_id
_entity_poly.type
_entity_poly.pdbx_seq_one_letter_code
_entity_poly.pdbx_strand_id
1 'polypeptide(L)'
;MKEPSRGLGNSHRYNSHMSEMIRANTVLPAVRTPIRVRTSDGFNLVGEVARPVGDASGAILCLHPLPTAGGMMDSHIFKKAANRLPALAAITVVRFNTRGTTSDAGTSEGAFDNGVSERLDVQSMLSYCFDELKLSNLWVVGWSFGTDLAIQHAKDPRHKGLILLSPPLRTSTPAQLQYWNSDSRPVIALIPEFDDYLPPAQARQRFAPMQRVELIPVDDAKHLWIGEPSVYRVLTEIVRRVAPGHLPLPTEF
;
A
#
# COMPACT_ATOMS: atom_id res chain seq x y z
N MET A 1 55.13 -53.72 -0.10
CA MET A 1 53.82 -53.58 -0.70
C MET A 1 53.08 -52.52 0.09
N LYS A 2 52.86 -51.31 -0.49
CA LYS A 2 52.14 -50.20 0.15
C LYS A 2 50.85 -50.05 -0.62
N GLU A 3 49.67 -50.08 0.06
CA GLU A 3 48.37 -49.78 -0.49
C GLU A 3 48.17 -48.27 -0.70
N PRO A 4 47.44 -47.81 -1.73
CA PRO A 4 47.16 -46.41 -1.91
C PRO A 4 45.85 -46.00 -1.18
N SER A 5 45.93 -44.89 -0.45
CA SER A 5 44.83 -44.22 0.24
C SER A 5 43.79 -43.70 -0.74
N ARG A 6 42.52 -44.06 -0.53
CA ARG A 6 41.37 -43.52 -1.25
C ARG A 6 41.03 -42.10 -0.73
N GLY A 7 41.11 -41.12 -1.63
CA GLY A 7 40.66 -39.77 -1.37
C GLY A 7 39.13 -39.72 -1.24
N LEU A 8 38.66 -39.13 -0.15
CA LEU A 8 37.25 -38.79 0.05
C LEU A 8 36.90 -37.57 -0.82
N GLY A 9 36.12 -37.81 -1.86
CA GLY A 9 35.55 -36.76 -2.67
C GLY A 9 34.52 -35.96 -1.88
N ASN A 10 34.80 -34.68 -1.66
CA ASN A 10 33.87 -33.70 -1.09
C ASN A 10 32.80 -33.36 -2.15
N SER A 11 31.65 -33.99 -2.06
CA SER A 11 30.49 -33.60 -2.88
C SER A 11 29.91 -32.30 -2.34
N HIS A 12 30.28 -31.16 -2.89
CA HIS A 12 29.56 -29.91 -2.71
C HIS A 12 28.18 -30.08 -3.34
N ARG A 13 27.18 -30.31 -2.50
CA ARG A 13 25.79 -30.19 -2.91
C ARG A 13 25.53 -28.72 -3.21
N TYR A 14 25.52 -28.35 -4.47
CA TYR A 14 24.89 -27.12 -4.95
C TYR A 14 23.37 -27.25 -4.66
N ASN A 15 22.90 -26.60 -3.61
CA ASN A 15 21.47 -26.31 -3.46
C ASN A 15 21.11 -25.28 -4.54
N SER A 16 20.69 -25.74 -5.70
CA SER A 16 19.98 -24.89 -6.65
C SER A 16 18.62 -24.57 -6.02
N HIS A 17 18.50 -23.41 -5.37
CA HIS A 17 17.18 -22.86 -5.09
C HIS A 17 16.52 -22.62 -6.45
N MET A 18 15.60 -23.50 -6.82
CA MET A 18 14.72 -23.24 -7.98
C MET A 18 13.82 -22.07 -7.56
N SER A 19 13.90 -20.96 -8.30
CA SER A 19 12.98 -19.85 -8.10
C SER A 19 11.55 -20.29 -8.41
N GLU A 20 10.61 -19.88 -7.58
CA GLU A 20 9.19 -20.18 -7.76
C GLU A 20 8.44 -18.95 -8.27
N MET A 21 7.56 -19.16 -9.26
CA MET A 21 6.67 -18.11 -9.75
C MET A 21 5.80 -17.52 -8.63
N ILE A 22 5.75 -16.20 -8.54
CA ILE A 22 4.89 -15.49 -7.61
C ILE A 22 3.43 -15.57 -8.10
N ARG A 23 2.61 -16.35 -7.39
CA ARG A 23 1.20 -16.58 -7.70
C ARG A 23 0.29 -15.74 -6.81
N ALA A 24 -1.02 -15.76 -7.09
CA ALA A 24 -2.04 -14.97 -6.39
C ALA A 24 -1.97 -15.06 -4.85
N ASN A 25 -1.71 -16.23 -4.32
CA ASN A 25 -1.68 -16.50 -2.87
C ASN A 25 -0.25 -16.59 -2.29
N THR A 26 0.78 -16.27 -3.07
CA THR A 26 2.16 -16.31 -2.59
C THR A 26 2.36 -15.30 -1.45
N VAL A 27 2.89 -15.82 -0.34
CA VAL A 27 3.30 -15.03 0.84
C VAL A 27 4.81 -15.18 0.96
N LEU A 28 5.52 -14.08 0.76
CA LEU A 28 6.97 -14.02 0.86
C LEU A 28 7.42 -13.70 2.29
N PRO A 29 8.70 -13.96 2.64
CA PRO A 29 9.22 -13.69 3.97
C PRO A 29 9.04 -12.23 4.40
N ALA A 30 8.51 -12.03 5.60
CA ALA A 30 8.37 -10.72 6.23
C ALA A 30 8.22 -10.88 7.74
N VAL A 31 8.64 -9.89 8.50
CA VAL A 31 8.34 -9.78 9.94
C VAL A 31 6.99 -9.11 10.09
N ARG A 32 5.98 -9.84 10.58
CA ARG A 32 4.60 -9.37 10.72
C ARG A 32 4.26 -9.13 12.17
N THR A 33 3.74 -7.95 12.45
CA THR A 33 3.36 -7.54 13.81
C THR A 33 1.91 -7.03 13.77
N PRO A 34 0.96 -7.69 14.44
CA PRO A 34 -0.36 -7.14 14.64
C PRO A 34 -0.26 -5.88 15.53
N ILE A 35 -1.05 -4.88 15.21
CA ILE A 35 -1.06 -3.61 15.95
C ILE A 35 -2.47 -3.23 16.39
N ARG A 36 -2.53 -2.48 17.48
CA ARG A 36 -3.71 -1.74 17.91
C ARG A 36 -3.30 -0.30 18.17
N VAL A 37 -3.93 0.63 17.46
CA VAL A 37 -3.61 2.06 17.55
C VAL A 37 -4.81 2.80 18.11
N ARG A 38 -4.60 3.53 19.20
CA ARG A 38 -5.67 4.32 19.84
C ARG A 38 -5.79 5.66 19.14
N THR A 39 -7.00 5.98 18.70
CA THR A 39 -7.33 7.30 18.13
C THR A 39 -7.43 8.37 19.21
N SER A 40 -7.34 9.64 18.81
CA SER A 40 -7.45 10.77 19.76
C SER A 40 -8.82 10.89 20.43
N ASP A 41 -9.86 10.33 19.83
CA ASP A 41 -11.21 10.22 20.39
C ASP A 41 -11.46 8.88 21.13
N GLY A 42 -10.41 8.07 21.31
CA GLY A 42 -10.38 6.96 22.24
C GLY A 42 -10.73 5.58 21.68
N PHE A 43 -10.92 5.42 20.39
CA PHE A 43 -11.18 4.12 19.74
C PHE A 43 -9.89 3.37 19.41
N ASN A 44 -9.93 2.04 19.45
CA ASN A 44 -8.80 1.19 19.08
C ASN A 44 -8.98 0.69 17.64
N LEU A 45 -8.02 1.01 16.78
CA LEU A 45 -7.95 0.52 15.41
C LEU A 45 -7.10 -0.76 15.35
N VAL A 46 -7.56 -1.73 14.59
CA VAL A 46 -6.87 -3.00 14.33
C VAL A 46 -6.04 -2.87 13.06
N GLY A 47 -4.81 -3.37 13.08
CA GLY A 47 -3.94 -3.32 11.92
C GLY A 47 -2.78 -4.32 11.98
N GLU A 48 -1.91 -4.24 10.97
CA GLU A 48 -0.70 -5.03 10.84
C GLU A 48 0.44 -4.19 10.24
N VAL A 49 1.63 -4.41 10.72
CA VAL A 49 2.88 -3.93 10.12
C VAL A 49 3.64 -5.15 9.56
N ALA A 50 3.86 -5.18 8.25
CA ALA A 50 4.72 -6.16 7.59
C ALA A 50 6.05 -5.48 7.21
N ARG A 51 7.17 -5.95 7.79
CA ARG A 51 8.51 -5.40 7.58
C ARG A 51 9.40 -6.37 6.78
N PRO A 52 10.37 -5.86 6.01
CA PRO A 52 11.44 -6.70 5.49
C PRO A 52 12.23 -7.38 6.63
N VAL A 53 12.91 -8.47 6.34
CA VAL A 53 13.79 -9.16 7.29
C VAL A 53 15.04 -8.32 7.62
N GLY A 54 15.44 -7.43 6.69
CA GLY A 54 16.55 -6.48 6.86
C GLY A 54 16.07 -5.03 6.94
N ASP A 55 16.94 -4.12 6.55
CA ASP A 55 16.64 -2.68 6.53
C ASP A 55 15.58 -2.34 5.48
N ALA A 56 14.70 -1.41 5.84
CA ALA A 56 13.67 -0.94 4.93
C ALA A 56 14.15 0.22 4.06
N SER A 57 13.87 0.14 2.75
CA SER A 57 14.11 1.23 1.78
C SER A 57 13.05 2.32 1.85
N GLY A 58 11.89 2.00 2.40
CA GLY A 58 10.77 2.91 2.58
C GLY A 58 9.56 2.23 3.18
N ALA A 59 8.45 2.95 3.26
CA ALA A 59 7.23 2.46 3.85
C ALA A 59 5.98 2.98 3.14
N ILE A 60 4.88 2.24 3.25
CA ILE A 60 3.55 2.69 2.85
C ILE A 60 2.54 2.54 3.99
N LEU A 61 1.66 3.53 4.13
CA LEU A 61 0.43 3.45 4.93
C LEU A 61 -0.75 3.26 3.98
N CYS A 62 -1.48 2.17 4.14
CA CYS A 62 -2.58 1.77 3.27
C CYS A 62 -3.94 2.22 3.83
N LEU A 63 -4.72 2.96 3.04
CA LEU A 63 -6.09 3.38 3.33
C LEU A 63 -7.04 2.57 2.41
N HIS A 64 -7.81 1.68 3.00
CA HIS A 64 -8.59 0.66 2.28
C HIS A 64 -9.84 1.22 1.57
N PRO A 65 -10.44 0.45 0.63
CA PRO A 65 -11.70 0.80 -0.03
C PRO A 65 -12.88 0.93 0.94
N LEU A 66 -14.04 1.29 0.39
CA LEU A 66 -15.26 1.57 1.15
C LEU A 66 -15.69 0.40 2.05
N PRO A 67 -15.76 0.60 3.39
CA PRO A 67 -16.10 -0.47 4.34
C PRO A 67 -17.47 -1.09 4.09
N THR A 68 -18.47 -0.28 3.78
CA THR A 68 -19.85 -0.73 3.50
C THR A 68 -19.98 -1.53 2.20
N ALA A 69 -18.93 -1.55 1.37
CA ALA A 69 -18.82 -2.40 0.19
C ALA A 69 -17.78 -3.53 0.36
N GLY A 70 -17.46 -3.90 1.61
CA GLY A 70 -16.52 -4.97 1.93
C GLY A 70 -15.05 -4.56 1.90
N GLY A 71 -14.75 -3.26 1.82
CA GLY A 71 -13.38 -2.75 1.93
C GLY A 71 -12.83 -2.92 3.34
N MET A 72 -11.59 -3.40 3.45
CA MET A 72 -10.88 -3.62 4.70
C MET A 72 -9.36 -3.67 4.47
N MET A 73 -8.59 -3.74 5.54
CA MET A 73 -7.12 -3.82 5.45
C MET A 73 -6.62 -5.01 4.61
N ASP A 74 -7.41 -6.09 4.54
CA ASP A 74 -7.11 -7.29 3.75
C ASP A 74 -7.67 -7.25 2.32
N SER A 75 -8.21 -6.13 1.86
CA SER A 75 -8.55 -5.94 0.45
C SER A 75 -7.34 -6.29 -0.42
N HIS A 76 -7.56 -7.05 -1.48
CA HIS A 76 -6.54 -7.91 -2.11
C HIS A 76 -5.25 -7.20 -2.54
N ILE A 77 -5.32 -5.94 -3.01
CA ILE A 77 -4.12 -5.16 -3.36
C ILE A 77 -3.22 -4.96 -2.13
N PHE A 78 -3.80 -4.54 -1.01
CA PHE A 78 -3.03 -4.27 0.20
C PHE A 78 -2.56 -5.54 0.90
N LYS A 79 -3.37 -6.62 0.84
CA LYS A 79 -2.94 -7.95 1.30
C LYS A 79 -1.73 -8.44 0.49
N LYS A 80 -1.77 -8.31 -0.84
CA LYS A 80 -0.65 -8.69 -1.72
C LYS A 80 0.56 -7.77 -1.56
N ALA A 81 0.35 -6.47 -1.36
CA ALA A 81 1.44 -5.55 -1.03
C ALA A 81 2.18 -6.01 0.23
N ALA A 82 1.46 -6.30 1.33
CA ALA A 82 2.04 -6.80 2.57
C ALA A 82 2.68 -8.18 2.42
N ASN A 83 2.16 -9.02 1.54
CA ASN A 83 2.70 -10.36 1.29
C ASN A 83 3.97 -10.37 0.42
N ARG A 84 4.24 -9.31 -0.33
CA ARG A 84 5.28 -9.33 -1.36
C ARG A 84 6.31 -8.21 -1.23
N LEU A 85 5.89 -6.96 -0.98
CA LEU A 85 6.78 -5.81 -1.02
C LEU A 85 7.87 -5.81 0.05
N PRO A 86 7.67 -6.35 1.27
CA PRO A 86 8.77 -6.47 2.22
C PRO A 86 9.95 -7.28 1.67
N ALA A 87 9.69 -8.41 1.01
CA ALA A 87 10.73 -9.25 0.45
C ALA A 87 11.27 -8.73 -0.89
N LEU A 88 10.38 -8.24 -1.79
CA LEU A 88 10.75 -7.88 -3.16
C LEU A 88 11.38 -6.49 -3.29
N ALA A 89 11.05 -5.57 -2.37
CA ALA A 89 11.44 -4.17 -2.50
C ALA A 89 11.86 -3.51 -1.18
N ALA A 90 12.05 -4.31 -0.14
CA ALA A 90 12.40 -3.82 1.20
C ALA A 90 11.46 -2.70 1.71
N ILE A 91 10.16 -2.79 1.41
CA ILE A 91 9.15 -1.80 1.80
C ILE A 91 8.38 -2.30 3.02
N THR A 92 8.35 -1.49 4.08
CA THR A 92 7.43 -1.71 5.21
C THR A 92 6.00 -1.37 4.77
N VAL A 93 5.07 -2.29 4.99
CA VAL A 93 3.65 -2.10 4.68
C VAL A 93 2.84 -2.02 5.96
N VAL A 94 2.20 -0.87 6.20
CA VAL A 94 1.30 -0.63 7.33
C VAL A 94 -0.13 -0.66 6.82
N ARG A 95 -0.94 -1.57 7.35
CA ARG A 95 -2.36 -1.73 6.99
C ARG A 95 -3.21 -1.69 8.25
N PHE A 96 -4.38 -1.11 8.16
CA PHE A 96 -5.32 -1.06 9.27
C PHE A 96 -6.76 -1.00 8.78
N ASN A 97 -7.69 -1.40 9.63
CA ASN A 97 -9.11 -1.16 9.46
C ASN A 97 -9.48 0.20 10.03
N THR A 98 -10.14 1.05 9.24
CA THR A 98 -10.76 2.27 9.77
C THR A 98 -11.87 1.91 10.77
N ARG A 99 -12.31 2.87 11.56
CA ARG A 99 -13.39 2.68 12.57
C ARG A 99 -14.58 1.90 12.03
N GLY A 100 -15.12 1.00 12.84
CA GLY A 100 -16.28 0.16 12.49
C GLY A 100 -16.01 -0.91 11.41
N THR A 101 -14.78 -1.04 10.92
CA THR A 101 -14.43 -2.02 9.88
C THR A 101 -13.92 -3.32 10.50
N THR A 102 -14.36 -4.45 9.93
CA THR A 102 -13.98 -5.82 10.34
C THR A 102 -13.14 -6.51 9.28
N SER A 103 -12.13 -7.27 9.71
CA SER A 103 -11.37 -8.22 8.91
C SER A 103 -11.06 -9.48 9.75
N ASP A 104 -10.32 -10.42 9.18
CA ASP A 104 -9.85 -11.61 9.91
C ASP A 104 -8.99 -11.24 11.15
N ALA A 105 -8.34 -10.08 11.13
CA ALA A 105 -7.55 -9.57 12.26
C ALA A 105 -8.39 -9.01 13.41
N GLY A 106 -9.69 -8.83 13.22
CA GLY A 106 -10.65 -8.28 14.18
C GLY A 106 -11.37 -7.03 13.68
N THR A 107 -12.12 -6.40 14.59
CA THR A 107 -12.92 -5.20 14.32
C THR A 107 -12.27 -3.99 14.97
N SER A 108 -12.11 -2.90 14.21
CA SER A 108 -11.80 -1.57 14.76
C SER A 108 -13.02 -0.98 15.44
N GLU A 109 -12.81 -0.38 16.61
CA GLU A 109 -13.89 0.25 17.40
C GLU A 109 -14.47 1.49 16.68
N GLY A 110 -15.61 1.97 17.16
CA GLY A 110 -16.33 3.08 16.57
C GLY A 110 -17.24 2.63 15.41
N ALA A 111 -17.64 3.58 14.57
CA ALA A 111 -18.54 3.36 13.45
C ALA A 111 -18.09 4.15 12.22
N PHE A 112 -18.32 3.59 11.02
CA PHE A 112 -18.10 4.26 9.75
C PHE A 112 -18.93 5.56 9.66
N ASP A 113 -18.29 6.67 9.30
CA ASP A 113 -18.88 8.01 9.26
C ASP A 113 -18.62 8.74 7.94
N ASN A 114 -18.66 8.01 6.84
CA ASN A 114 -18.53 8.55 5.48
C ASN A 114 -17.29 9.43 5.23
N GLY A 115 -16.20 9.18 5.93
CA GLY A 115 -14.94 9.90 5.80
C GLY A 115 -14.79 11.10 6.73
N VAL A 116 -15.79 11.41 7.56
CA VAL A 116 -15.74 12.55 8.49
C VAL A 116 -14.90 12.23 9.73
N SER A 117 -15.33 11.25 10.50
CA SER A 117 -14.64 10.82 11.72
C SER A 117 -13.40 9.98 11.45
N GLU A 118 -13.32 9.30 10.28
CA GLU A 118 -12.12 8.60 9.80
C GLU A 118 -10.90 9.53 9.68
N ARG A 119 -11.10 10.85 9.70
CA ARG A 119 -10.01 11.83 9.85
C ARG A 119 -9.13 11.52 11.05
N LEU A 120 -9.72 11.15 12.16
CA LEU A 120 -8.98 10.86 13.40
C LEU A 120 -8.20 9.54 13.29
N ASP A 121 -8.73 8.59 12.54
CA ASP A 121 -8.04 7.33 12.24
C ASP A 121 -6.78 7.57 11.42
N VAL A 122 -6.91 8.33 10.31
CA VAL A 122 -5.78 8.66 9.43
C VAL A 122 -4.70 9.44 10.20
N GLN A 123 -5.08 10.44 11.00
CA GLN A 123 -4.16 11.24 11.79
C GLN A 123 -3.43 10.39 12.84
N SER A 124 -4.15 9.52 13.56
CA SER A 124 -3.55 8.65 14.57
C SER A 124 -2.61 7.62 13.97
N MET A 125 -2.97 7.07 12.79
CA MET A 125 -2.09 6.14 12.08
C MET A 125 -0.83 6.81 11.53
N LEU A 126 -0.91 8.05 11.04
CA LEU A 126 0.27 8.83 10.63
C LEU A 126 1.18 9.12 11.82
N SER A 127 0.62 9.57 12.94
CA SER A 127 1.39 9.77 14.18
C SER A 127 2.05 8.47 14.63
N TYR A 128 1.32 7.36 14.64
CA TYR A 128 1.88 6.05 14.99
C TYR A 128 3.04 5.65 14.07
N CYS A 129 2.89 5.84 12.75
CA CYS A 129 3.95 5.54 11.80
C CYS A 129 5.22 6.37 12.05
N PHE A 130 5.10 7.64 12.38
CA PHE A 130 6.25 8.51 12.60
C PHE A 130 6.79 8.47 14.01
N ASP A 131 5.90 8.45 15.00
CA ASP A 131 6.29 8.68 16.40
C ASP A 131 6.61 7.38 17.13
N GLU A 132 5.95 6.24 16.76
CA GLU A 132 6.22 4.92 17.35
C GLU A 132 7.08 4.04 16.45
N LEU A 133 6.70 3.90 15.16
CA LEU A 133 7.43 3.06 14.23
C LEU A 133 8.70 3.73 13.66
N LYS A 134 8.86 5.05 13.84
CA LYS A 134 10.01 5.86 13.36
C LYS A 134 10.25 5.75 11.85
N LEU A 135 9.20 5.66 11.05
CA LEU A 135 9.30 5.55 9.60
C LEU A 135 9.69 6.89 8.97
N SER A 136 10.74 6.93 8.14
CA SER A 136 11.27 8.17 7.57
C SER A 136 10.88 8.41 6.11
N ASN A 137 10.74 7.37 5.30
CA ASN A 137 10.36 7.42 3.87
C ASN A 137 8.97 6.79 3.71
N LEU A 138 7.96 7.42 4.32
CA LEU A 138 6.58 6.94 4.30
C LEU A 138 5.79 7.59 3.17
N TRP A 139 5.07 6.80 2.40
CA TRP A 139 4.06 7.22 1.43
C TRP A 139 2.67 6.79 1.88
N VAL A 140 1.65 7.57 1.56
CA VAL A 140 0.25 7.17 1.82
C VAL A 140 -0.35 6.62 0.54
N VAL A 141 -0.87 5.41 0.60
CA VAL A 141 -1.51 4.74 -0.53
C VAL A 141 -2.99 4.55 -0.22
N GLY A 142 -3.85 5.29 -0.92
CA GLY A 142 -5.30 5.13 -0.82
C GLY A 142 -5.85 4.30 -1.99
N TRP A 143 -6.89 3.53 -1.74
CA TRP A 143 -7.63 2.84 -2.79
C TRP A 143 -9.12 3.14 -2.70
N SER A 144 -9.75 3.58 -3.80
CA SER A 144 -11.17 3.95 -3.86
C SER A 144 -11.53 4.97 -2.76
N PHE A 145 -12.43 4.67 -1.83
CA PHE A 145 -12.74 5.51 -0.67
C PHE A 145 -11.49 5.97 0.09
N GLY A 146 -10.49 5.09 0.24
CA GLY A 146 -9.22 5.45 0.87
C GLY A 146 -8.47 6.59 0.17
N THR A 147 -8.74 6.85 -1.12
CA THR A 147 -8.16 8.00 -1.83
C THR A 147 -8.79 9.32 -1.38
N ASP A 148 -10.08 9.33 -1.12
CA ASP A 148 -10.77 10.50 -0.55
C ASP A 148 -10.22 10.79 0.85
N LEU A 149 -10.02 9.77 1.69
CA LEU A 149 -9.39 9.92 3.00
C LEU A 149 -7.97 10.48 2.89
N ALA A 150 -7.16 9.99 1.94
CA ALA A 150 -5.81 10.50 1.71
C ALA A 150 -5.81 11.97 1.34
N ILE A 151 -6.62 12.37 0.35
CA ILE A 151 -6.74 13.76 -0.12
C ILE A 151 -7.19 14.69 1.01
N GLN A 152 -8.17 14.27 1.79
CA GLN A 152 -8.79 15.11 2.81
C GLN A 152 -7.96 15.21 4.10
N HIS A 153 -7.34 14.12 4.52
CA HIS A 153 -6.86 13.96 5.89
C HIS A 153 -5.36 13.65 6.04
N ALA A 154 -4.68 13.15 4.98
CA ALA A 154 -3.26 12.85 5.06
C ALA A 154 -2.40 14.12 4.85
N LYS A 155 -2.59 15.12 5.72
CA LYS A 155 -1.91 16.42 5.60
C LYS A 155 -0.63 16.54 6.42
N ASP A 156 -0.22 15.50 7.15
CA ASP A 156 1.02 15.49 7.91
C ASP A 156 2.22 15.71 6.96
N PRO A 157 3.06 16.75 7.15
CA PRO A 157 4.13 17.08 6.22
C PRO A 157 5.27 16.07 6.18
N ARG A 158 5.30 15.11 7.09
CA ARG A 158 6.39 14.14 7.23
C ARG A 158 6.35 13.02 6.17
N HIS A 159 5.18 12.68 5.62
CA HIS A 159 5.13 11.68 4.54
C HIS A 159 5.60 12.27 3.19
N LYS A 160 6.01 11.42 2.26
CA LYS A 160 6.68 11.82 1.01
C LYS A 160 5.72 12.12 -0.14
N GLY A 161 4.48 11.66 -0.09
CA GLY A 161 3.48 11.89 -1.13
C GLY A 161 2.30 10.95 -1.02
N LEU A 162 1.37 11.09 -1.97
CA LEU A 162 0.18 10.25 -2.09
C LEU A 162 0.24 9.38 -3.35
N ILE A 163 -0.20 8.14 -3.23
CA ILE A 163 -0.49 7.25 -4.36
C ILE A 163 -1.97 6.88 -4.26
N LEU A 164 -2.75 7.28 -5.26
CA LEU A 164 -4.20 7.14 -5.31
C LEU A 164 -4.58 6.07 -6.33
N LEU A 165 -5.20 4.98 -5.88
CA LEU A 165 -5.63 3.87 -6.73
C LEU A 165 -7.13 3.99 -6.99
N SER A 166 -7.54 4.12 -8.25
CA SER A 166 -8.96 4.26 -8.65
C SER A 166 -9.70 5.33 -7.83
N PRO A 167 -9.24 6.60 -7.81
CA PRO A 167 -9.86 7.64 -7.00
C PRO A 167 -11.24 8.03 -7.56
N PRO A 168 -12.34 7.79 -6.82
CA PRO A 168 -13.69 8.15 -7.28
C PRO A 168 -14.02 9.64 -7.07
N LEU A 169 -13.27 10.33 -6.20
CA LEU A 169 -13.51 11.71 -5.78
C LEU A 169 -14.98 11.96 -5.36
N ARG A 170 -15.52 11.05 -4.53
CA ARG A 170 -16.92 11.11 -4.10
C ARG A 170 -17.17 12.15 -3.02
N THR A 171 -16.22 12.31 -2.12
CA THR A 171 -16.33 13.22 -0.97
C THR A 171 -15.27 14.31 -0.98
N SER A 172 -14.27 14.24 -1.86
CA SER A 172 -13.23 15.26 -2.01
C SER A 172 -13.77 16.50 -2.73
N THR A 173 -13.65 17.65 -2.08
CA THR A 173 -14.07 18.95 -2.63
C THR A 173 -12.97 19.60 -3.48
N PRO A 174 -13.32 20.55 -4.39
CA PRO A 174 -12.32 21.31 -5.14
C PRO A 174 -11.28 22.01 -4.24
N ALA A 175 -11.68 22.54 -3.09
CA ALA A 175 -10.77 23.19 -2.14
C ALA A 175 -9.77 22.20 -1.52
N GLN A 176 -10.19 20.97 -1.23
CA GLN A 176 -9.30 19.92 -0.74
C GLN A 176 -8.31 19.46 -1.81
N LEU A 177 -8.71 19.43 -3.08
CA LEU A 177 -7.82 19.17 -4.21
C LEU A 177 -6.82 20.32 -4.40
N GLN A 178 -7.26 21.57 -4.31
CA GLN A 178 -6.40 22.76 -4.43
C GLN A 178 -5.33 22.83 -3.34
N TYR A 179 -5.60 22.32 -2.14
CA TYR A 179 -4.61 22.27 -1.06
C TYR A 179 -3.28 21.67 -1.52
N TRP A 180 -3.31 20.62 -2.34
CA TRP A 180 -2.13 19.93 -2.83
C TRP A 180 -1.32 20.71 -3.86
N ASN A 181 -1.81 21.84 -4.37
CA ASN A 181 -1.04 22.73 -5.25
C ASN A 181 -0.01 23.54 -4.47
N SER A 182 -0.32 23.92 -3.23
CA SER A 182 0.60 24.62 -2.33
C SER A 182 1.56 23.67 -1.60
N ASP A 183 1.25 22.39 -1.57
CA ASP A 183 2.08 21.34 -1.02
C ASP A 183 3.06 20.84 -2.10
N SER A 184 4.35 20.77 -1.78
CA SER A 184 5.38 20.32 -2.73
C SER A 184 5.41 18.82 -2.94
N ARG A 185 4.72 18.06 -2.10
CA ARG A 185 4.71 16.60 -2.18
C ARG A 185 3.97 16.11 -3.42
N PRO A 186 4.49 15.08 -4.11
CA PRO A 186 3.85 14.53 -5.29
C PRO A 186 2.54 13.81 -4.93
N VAL A 187 1.56 13.94 -5.82
CA VAL A 187 0.32 13.16 -5.81
C VAL A 187 0.23 12.41 -7.13
N ILE A 188 0.19 11.10 -7.05
CA ILE A 188 0.12 10.21 -8.21
C ILE A 188 -1.22 9.48 -8.17
N ALA A 189 -1.99 9.50 -9.25
CA ALA A 189 -3.26 8.80 -9.36
C ALA A 189 -3.25 7.80 -10.51
N LEU A 190 -3.41 6.52 -10.18
CA LEU A 190 -3.57 5.44 -11.13
C LEU A 190 -5.06 5.33 -11.48
N ILE A 191 -5.39 5.58 -12.74
CA ILE A 191 -6.76 5.61 -13.24
C ILE A 191 -6.97 4.40 -14.16
N PRO A 192 -7.75 3.40 -13.74
CA PRO A 192 -8.09 2.27 -14.61
C PRO A 192 -8.86 2.73 -15.85
N GLU A 193 -8.55 2.16 -17.01
CA GLU A 193 -9.25 2.46 -18.26
C GLU A 193 -10.76 2.22 -18.14
N PHE A 194 -11.14 1.08 -17.55
CA PHE A 194 -12.53 0.67 -17.36
C PHE A 194 -12.99 0.90 -15.91
N ASP A 195 -12.68 2.10 -15.36
CA ASP A 195 -13.17 2.47 -14.02
C ASP A 195 -14.64 2.87 -14.10
N ASP A 196 -15.50 2.19 -13.33
CA ASP A 196 -16.95 2.43 -13.29
C ASP A 196 -17.32 3.77 -12.64
N TYR A 197 -16.40 4.38 -11.88
CA TYR A 197 -16.66 5.63 -11.13
C TYR A 197 -16.01 6.84 -11.78
N LEU A 198 -14.76 6.73 -12.21
CA LEU A 198 -13.99 7.86 -12.75
C LEU A 198 -12.99 7.40 -13.82
N PRO A 199 -13.44 7.15 -15.06
CA PRO A 199 -12.56 6.77 -16.16
C PRO A 199 -11.59 7.90 -16.55
N PRO A 200 -10.48 7.63 -17.26
CA PRO A 200 -9.38 8.58 -17.51
C PRO A 200 -9.82 9.93 -18.11
N ALA A 201 -10.79 9.92 -19.03
CA ALA A 201 -11.29 11.15 -19.66
C ALA A 201 -11.95 12.10 -18.65
N GLN A 202 -12.73 11.54 -17.72
CA GLN A 202 -13.40 12.30 -16.66
C GLN A 202 -12.42 12.66 -15.54
N ALA A 203 -11.43 11.81 -15.25
CA ALA A 203 -10.44 12.06 -14.22
C ALA A 203 -9.67 13.36 -14.48
N ARG A 204 -9.27 13.63 -15.72
CA ARG A 204 -8.59 14.88 -16.09
C ARG A 204 -9.40 16.12 -15.70
N GLN A 205 -10.69 16.10 -15.94
CA GLN A 205 -11.59 17.21 -15.59
C GLN A 205 -11.79 17.32 -14.08
N ARG A 206 -12.03 16.19 -13.40
CA ARG A 206 -12.29 16.17 -11.96
C ARG A 206 -11.05 16.55 -11.13
N PHE A 207 -9.85 16.21 -11.60
CA PHE A 207 -8.58 16.59 -10.98
C PHE A 207 -8.08 17.97 -11.40
N ALA A 208 -8.75 18.70 -12.30
CA ALA A 208 -8.32 20.03 -12.75
C ALA A 208 -7.98 21.02 -11.61
N PRO A 209 -8.68 21.01 -10.44
CA PRO A 209 -8.29 21.84 -9.31
C PRO A 209 -6.91 21.48 -8.71
N MET A 210 -6.44 20.24 -8.86
CA MET A 210 -5.11 19.76 -8.42
C MET A 210 -4.15 19.77 -9.61
N GLN A 211 -3.53 20.91 -9.90
CA GLN A 211 -2.71 21.11 -11.11
C GLN A 211 -1.44 20.27 -11.16
N ARG A 212 -0.95 19.82 -10.00
CA ARG A 212 0.34 19.09 -9.88
C ARG A 212 0.16 17.57 -9.75
N VAL A 213 -1.06 17.05 -9.92
CA VAL A 213 -1.29 15.61 -9.90
C VAL A 213 -0.73 14.96 -11.15
N GLU A 214 -0.03 13.84 -10.97
CA GLU A 214 0.36 12.95 -12.06
C GLU A 214 -0.75 11.91 -12.27
N LEU A 215 -1.49 12.03 -13.38
CA LEU A 215 -2.53 11.07 -13.76
C LEU A 215 -1.93 9.99 -14.65
N ILE A 216 -1.96 8.74 -14.21
CA ILE A 216 -1.47 7.57 -14.92
C ILE A 216 -2.66 6.71 -15.36
N PRO A 217 -3.10 6.79 -16.62
CA PRO A 217 -4.05 5.84 -17.16
C PRO A 217 -3.45 4.43 -17.17
N VAL A 218 -4.25 3.43 -16.83
CA VAL A 218 -3.81 2.03 -16.87
C VAL A 218 -4.75 1.24 -17.74
N ASP A 219 -4.23 0.84 -18.90
CA ASP A 219 -4.99 0.10 -19.91
C ASP A 219 -5.44 -1.27 -19.37
N ASP A 220 -6.57 -1.77 -19.86
CA ASP A 220 -7.20 -3.04 -19.48
C ASP A 220 -7.52 -3.21 -17.98
N ALA A 221 -7.32 -2.18 -17.17
CA ALA A 221 -7.60 -2.22 -15.74
C ALA A 221 -9.04 -1.81 -15.42
N LYS A 222 -9.58 -2.38 -14.33
CA LYS A 222 -10.87 -2.06 -13.75
C LYS A 222 -10.70 -1.51 -12.32
N HIS A 223 -11.72 -0.88 -11.78
CA HIS A 223 -11.75 -0.25 -10.44
C HIS A 223 -11.13 -1.13 -9.34
N LEU A 224 -11.38 -2.43 -9.38
CA LEU A 224 -10.94 -3.37 -8.36
C LEU A 224 -9.57 -4.00 -8.64
N TRP A 225 -8.87 -3.65 -9.71
CA TRP A 225 -7.52 -4.17 -10.03
C TRP A 225 -7.43 -5.70 -10.04
N ILE A 226 -8.46 -6.37 -10.59
CA ILE A 226 -8.55 -7.82 -10.59
C ILE A 226 -7.52 -8.43 -11.55
N GLY A 227 -6.89 -9.52 -11.12
CA GLY A 227 -5.90 -10.26 -11.88
C GLY A 227 -4.45 -9.86 -11.54
N GLU A 228 -3.53 -10.83 -11.70
CA GLU A 228 -2.11 -10.62 -11.38
C GLU A 228 -1.44 -9.51 -12.21
N PRO A 229 -1.74 -9.32 -13.51
CA PRO A 229 -1.18 -8.20 -14.27
C PRO A 229 -1.53 -6.84 -13.67
N SER A 230 -2.78 -6.63 -13.26
CA SER A 230 -3.22 -5.38 -12.62
C SER A 230 -2.56 -5.19 -11.25
N VAL A 231 -2.46 -6.25 -10.44
CA VAL A 231 -1.75 -6.21 -9.15
C VAL A 231 -0.27 -5.87 -9.36
N TYR A 232 0.39 -6.54 -10.28
CA TYR A 232 1.81 -6.30 -10.59
C TYR A 232 2.04 -4.85 -11.04
N ARG A 233 1.15 -4.31 -11.88
CA ARG A 233 1.19 -2.91 -12.29
C ARG A 233 1.10 -1.97 -11.09
N VAL A 234 0.14 -2.17 -10.20
CA VAL A 234 -0.02 -1.34 -8.99
C VAL A 234 1.22 -1.42 -8.09
N LEU A 235 1.71 -2.63 -7.80
CA LEU A 235 2.89 -2.81 -6.96
C LEU A 235 4.14 -2.18 -7.59
N THR A 236 4.31 -2.28 -8.91
CA THR A 236 5.40 -1.64 -9.65
C THR A 236 5.34 -0.12 -9.51
N GLU A 237 4.17 0.50 -9.63
CA GLU A 237 4.04 1.96 -9.46
C GLU A 237 4.32 2.40 -8.01
N ILE A 238 3.91 1.62 -7.02
CA ILE A 238 4.27 1.88 -5.61
C ILE A 238 5.79 1.83 -5.45
N VAL A 239 6.45 0.77 -5.93
CA VAL A 239 7.91 0.62 -5.81
C VAL A 239 8.65 1.72 -6.57
N ARG A 240 8.17 2.14 -7.73
CA ARG A 240 8.72 3.25 -8.51
C ARG A 240 8.85 4.54 -7.69
N ARG A 241 7.93 4.79 -6.76
CA ARG A 241 7.92 5.99 -5.92
C ARG A 241 8.65 5.80 -4.60
N VAL A 242 8.50 4.64 -3.99
CA VAL A 242 8.98 4.38 -2.63
C VAL A 242 10.41 3.86 -2.61
N ALA A 243 10.76 2.95 -3.53
CA ALA A 243 12.03 2.24 -3.55
C ALA A 243 12.48 1.91 -4.99
N PRO A 244 12.72 2.91 -5.87
CA PRO A 244 12.94 2.72 -7.31
C PRO A 244 14.14 1.83 -7.63
N GLY A 245 15.12 1.72 -6.75
CA GLY A 245 16.28 0.84 -6.92
C GLY A 245 15.95 -0.66 -6.92
N HIS A 246 14.72 -1.05 -6.58
CA HIS A 246 14.25 -2.44 -6.60
C HIS A 246 13.44 -2.80 -7.86
N LEU A 247 13.45 -1.93 -8.88
CA LEU A 247 12.81 -2.23 -10.16
C LEU A 247 13.80 -2.84 -11.16
N PRO A 248 13.32 -3.74 -12.07
CA PRO A 248 11.95 -4.26 -12.14
C PRO A 248 11.62 -5.21 -10.99
N LEU A 249 10.34 -5.24 -10.56
CA LEU A 249 9.90 -6.21 -9.57
C LEU A 249 10.04 -7.63 -10.12
N PRO A 250 10.65 -8.57 -9.36
CA PRO A 250 10.69 -9.97 -9.75
C PRO A 250 9.29 -10.58 -9.85
N THR A 251 9.11 -11.50 -10.79
CA THR A 251 7.93 -12.36 -10.92
C THR A 251 8.15 -13.74 -10.31
N GLU A 252 9.36 -14.00 -9.84
CA GLU A 252 9.81 -15.22 -9.17
C GLU A 252 10.58 -14.87 -7.90
N PHE A 253 10.62 -15.79 -6.96
CA PHE A 253 11.32 -15.62 -5.67
C PHE A 253 11.94 -16.94 -5.18
#